data_f4fe19cf497fbc8aa1f865bef62a7294
#
_entry.id   f4fe19cf497fbc8aa1f865bef62a7294
#
_cell.length_a   1.000
_cell.length_b   1.000
_cell.length_c   1.000
_cell.angle_alpha   90.00
_cell.angle_beta   90.00
_cell.angle_gamma   90.00
#
_symmetry.space_group_name_H-M   'P 1'
#
loop_
_entity.id
_entity.type
_entity.pdbx_description
1 polymer ?
#
loop_
_entity_poly.entity_id
_entity_poly.type
_entity_poly.pdbx_seq_one_letter_code
_entity_poly.pdbx_strand_id
1 'polypeptide(L)'
;AERAVKMVLPEGEDTPFTIRVVSEILESNGSSSMASVCGGALALMDAGIQIQAPVAGIAMGLITDGKRHAVLSDILGDEDHLGDMDFKVAGSAQGITAIQMDLKIEGLDWAVMEKALEQARQGRLHILKRMAEETADALPGFVPRADLSENAPRIAVVWIKPDRIRDLIGPGGKVIRGIQETTGAKVDVDDSGRCMIFAPNRETLLKCQGMVEEVTQEAEIGRLYVGKVKKITDFGAFVEIFPGTDGLLHISELAERRIAKVEDVCVEGDEVLVKCLDVDPSGKIRLSRRAALAEQIE
;
A
#
# COMPACT_ATOMS: atom_id res chain seq x y z
N ALA A 1 9.05 -23.33 -6.57
CA ALA A 1 7.94 -22.46 -6.11
C ALA A 1 8.21 -21.00 -6.46
N GLU A 2 9.32 -20.40 -5.99
CA GLU A 2 9.63 -18.98 -6.19
C GLU A 2 9.48 -18.53 -7.65
N ARG A 3 10.16 -19.20 -8.60
CA ARG A 3 10.09 -18.85 -10.03
C ARG A 3 8.66 -18.86 -10.58
N ALA A 4 7.83 -19.78 -10.10
CA ALA A 4 6.45 -19.91 -10.54
C ALA A 4 5.58 -18.73 -10.14
N VAL A 5 5.74 -18.24 -8.91
CA VAL A 5 4.95 -17.15 -8.34
C VAL A 5 5.49 -15.79 -8.75
N LYS A 6 6.81 -15.65 -8.87
CA LYS A 6 7.47 -14.40 -9.28
C LYS A 6 6.95 -13.83 -10.61
N MET A 7 6.61 -14.70 -11.55
CA MET A 7 6.12 -14.31 -12.88
C MET A 7 4.75 -13.61 -12.89
N VAL A 8 4.01 -13.70 -11.78
CA VAL A 8 2.68 -13.09 -11.65
C VAL A 8 2.64 -11.95 -10.63
N LEU A 9 3.77 -11.62 -10.02
CA LEU A 9 3.85 -10.45 -9.13
C LEU A 9 3.71 -9.16 -9.93
N PRO A 10 3.10 -8.12 -9.37
CA PRO A 10 3.10 -6.81 -9.96
C PRO A 10 4.53 -6.25 -10.02
N GLU A 11 4.84 -5.51 -11.10
CA GLU A 11 6.16 -4.92 -11.33
C GLU A 11 6.14 -3.40 -11.12
N GLY A 12 7.30 -2.83 -10.79
CA GLY A 12 7.52 -1.39 -10.73
C GLY A 12 7.04 -0.71 -9.46
N GLU A 13 6.63 0.55 -9.59
CA GLU A 13 6.23 1.42 -8.46
C GLU A 13 4.93 1.01 -7.79
N ASP A 14 4.13 0.17 -8.43
CA ASP A 14 2.86 -0.35 -7.90
C ASP A 14 3.04 -1.33 -6.74
N THR A 15 4.29 -1.80 -6.52
CA THR A 15 4.62 -2.70 -5.41
C THR A 15 5.77 -2.15 -4.58
N PRO A 16 5.52 -1.18 -3.72
CA PRO A 16 6.55 -0.58 -2.88
C PRO A 16 7.02 -1.51 -1.74
N PHE A 17 6.58 -2.76 -1.73
CA PHE A 17 6.84 -3.72 -0.65
C PHE A 17 7.96 -4.68 -1.01
N THR A 18 8.74 -5.09 -0.01
CA THR A 18 9.50 -6.33 -0.07
C THR A 18 8.58 -7.48 0.32
N ILE A 19 8.35 -8.40 -0.62
CA ILE A 19 7.48 -9.56 -0.41
C ILE A 19 8.31 -10.75 0.04
N ARG A 20 7.96 -11.32 1.19
CA ARG A 20 8.53 -12.57 1.69
C ARG A 20 7.41 -13.59 1.88
N VAL A 21 7.41 -14.65 1.08
CA VAL A 21 6.52 -15.79 1.25
C VAL A 21 7.27 -16.89 2.01
N VAL A 22 6.70 -17.33 3.11
CA VAL A 22 7.25 -18.43 3.93
C VAL A 22 6.30 -19.61 3.83
N SER A 23 6.84 -20.77 3.46
CA SER A 23 6.11 -22.03 3.40
C SER A 23 6.73 -23.01 4.37
N GLU A 24 5.98 -23.44 5.38
CA GLU A 24 6.37 -24.44 6.35
C GLU A 24 5.59 -25.72 6.09
N ILE A 25 6.30 -26.81 5.76
CA ILE A 25 5.71 -28.11 5.46
C ILE A 25 5.85 -29.01 6.67
N LEU A 26 4.72 -29.29 7.32
CA LEU A 26 4.69 -30.13 8.52
C LEU A 26 4.64 -31.61 8.17
N GLU A 27 3.95 -31.97 7.08
CA GLU A 27 3.80 -33.35 6.60
C GLU A 27 3.56 -33.33 5.09
N SER A 28 4.13 -34.27 4.36
CA SER A 28 3.97 -34.38 2.91
C SER A 28 4.15 -35.83 2.44
N ASN A 29 3.29 -36.24 1.50
CA ASN A 29 3.44 -37.49 0.74
C ASN A 29 3.25 -37.22 -0.77
N GLY A 30 3.95 -36.21 -1.26
CA GLY A 30 3.87 -35.73 -2.64
C GLY A 30 4.72 -34.49 -2.80
N SER A 31 4.40 -33.64 -3.76
CA SER A 31 5.20 -32.45 -4.06
C SER A 31 4.90 -31.28 -3.10
N SER A 32 5.70 -31.13 -2.05
CA SER A 32 5.67 -29.96 -1.17
C SER A 32 5.92 -28.64 -1.90
N SER A 33 6.75 -28.64 -2.95
CA SER A 33 7.02 -27.43 -3.74
C SER A 33 5.81 -26.97 -4.55
N MET A 34 4.98 -27.89 -5.04
CA MET A 34 3.76 -27.53 -5.78
C MET A 34 2.64 -27.08 -4.82
N ALA A 35 2.55 -27.67 -3.64
CA ALA A 35 1.70 -27.17 -2.55
C ALA A 35 2.11 -25.75 -2.15
N SER A 36 3.41 -25.45 -2.04
CA SER A 36 3.93 -24.12 -1.74
C SER A 36 3.62 -23.08 -2.85
N VAL A 37 3.54 -23.52 -4.12
CA VAL A 37 3.06 -22.65 -5.21
C VAL A 37 1.61 -22.24 -4.99
N CYS A 38 0.74 -23.20 -4.74
CA CYS A 38 -0.69 -22.98 -4.51
C CYS A 38 -0.93 -22.10 -3.26
N GLY A 39 -0.35 -22.51 -2.12
CA GLY A 39 -0.48 -21.78 -0.85
C GLY A 39 0.12 -20.38 -0.91
N GLY A 40 1.28 -20.23 -1.57
CA GLY A 40 1.91 -18.93 -1.77
C GLY A 40 1.09 -17.98 -2.65
N ALA A 41 0.46 -18.50 -3.72
CA ALA A 41 -0.46 -17.71 -4.54
C ALA A 41 -1.68 -17.25 -3.74
N LEU A 42 -2.31 -18.14 -2.97
CA LEU A 42 -3.44 -17.82 -2.10
C LEU A 42 -3.06 -16.79 -1.02
N ALA A 43 -1.91 -16.98 -0.38
CA ALA A 43 -1.42 -16.05 0.65
C ALA A 43 -1.18 -14.63 0.11
N LEU A 44 -0.63 -14.51 -1.10
CA LEU A 44 -0.46 -13.22 -1.78
C LEU A 44 -1.81 -12.55 -2.08
N MET A 45 -2.77 -13.31 -2.59
CA MET A 45 -4.11 -12.81 -2.87
C MET A 45 -4.84 -12.37 -1.61
N ASP A 46 -4.73 -13.15 -0.53
CA ASP A 46 -5.33 -12.84 0.78
C ASP A 46 -4.66 -11.62 1.45
N ALA A 47 -3.37 -11.45 1.26
CA ALA A 47 -2.65 -10.25 1.71
C ALA A 47 -3.02 -8.97 0.92
N GLY A 48 -3.72 -9.10 -0.21
CA GLY A 48 -4.09 -7.97 -1.07
C GLY A 48 -3.02 -7.59 -2.10
N ILE A 49 -2.03 -8.45 -2.32
CA ILE A 49 -1.06 -8.23 -3.40
C ILE A 49 -1.72 -8.53 -4.73
N GLN A 50 -1.75 -7.54 -5.62
CA GLN A 50 -2.43 -7.59 -6.91
C GLN A 50 -1.63 -8.42 -7.91
N ILE A 51 -1.59 -9.75 -7.71
CA ILE A 51 -0.95 -10.66 -8.67
C ILE A 51 -1.74 -10.68 -9.98
N GLN A 52 -1.05 -10.82 -11.11
CA GLN A 52 -1.66 -10.77 -12.45
C GLN A 52 -2.66 -11.91 -12.68
N ALA A 53 -2.40 -13.10 -12.12
CA ALA A 53 -3.29 -14.25 -12.18
C ALA A 53 -2.97 -15.24 -11.05
N PRO A 54 -3.96 -16.02 -10.55
CA PRO A 54 -3.72 -17.14 -9.66
C PRO A 54 -2.86 -18.21 -10.32
N VAL A 55 -1.95 -18.81 -9.56
CA VAL A 55 -1.03 -19.85 -10.01
C VAL A 55 -1.25 -21.11 -9.19
N ALA A 56 -1.33 -22.24 -9.87
CA ALA A 56 -1.27 -23.57 -9.27
C ALA A 56 -0.11 -24.39 -9.81
N GLY A 57 0.31 -25.38 -9.07
CA GLY A 57 1.35 -26.31 -9.45
C GLY A 57 0.91 -27.77 -9.31
N ILE A 58 1.42 -28.62 -10.18
CA ILE A 58 1.17 -30.07 -10.14
C ILE A 58 2.48 -30.81 -10.41
N ALA A 59 2.67 -31.95 -9.73
CA ALA A 59 3.76 -32.89 -9.98
C ALA A 59 3.24 -34.04 -10.85
N MET A 60 3.96 -34.32 -11.92
CA MET A 60 3.67 -35.35 -12.88
C MET A 60 4.77 -36.39 -12.88
N GLY A 61 4.43 -37.61 -13.20
CA GLY A 61 5.37 -38.71 -13.34
C GLY A 61 5.22 -39.47 -14.65
N LEU A 62 6.23 -40.22 -15.01
CA LEU A 62 6.21 -41.17 -16.12
C LEU A 62 6.77 -42.50 -15.66
N ILE A 63 6.08 -43.59 -16.05
CA ILE A 63 6.59 -44.95 -15.94
C ILE A 63 6.54 -45.57 -17.33
N THR A 64 7.63 -46.24 -17.73
CA THR A 64 7.72 -46.90 -19.03
C THR A 64 8.37 -48.30 -18.92
N ASP A 65 7.93 -49.23 -19.75
CA ASP A 65 8.58 -50.54 -19.97
C ASP A 65 9.36 -50.58 -21.27
N GLY A 66 9.61 -49.43 -21.89
CA GLY A 66 10.28 -49.27 -23.17
C GLY A 66 9.33 -49.40 -24.37
N LYS A 67 8.13 -49.93 -24.22
CA LYS A 67 7.10 -50.04 -25.28
C LYS A 67 5.82 -49.31 -24.90
N ARG A 68 5.47 -49.34 -23.64
CA ARG A 68 4.26 -48.68 -23.11
C ARG A 68 4.69 -47.65 -22.11
N HIS A 69 3.93 -46.60 -22.00
CA HIS A 69 4.16 -45.55 -21.04
C HIS A 69 2.85 -45.15 -20.34
N ALA A 70 2.94 -44.80 -19.06
CA ALA A 70 1.89 -44.23 -18.28
C ALA A 70 2.33 -42.89 -17.70
N VAL A 71 1.55 -41.83 -17.99
CA VAL A 71 1.72 -40.53 -17.38
C VAL A 71 0.86 -40.48 -16.13
N LEU A 72 1.47 -40.16 -15.00
CA LEU A 72 0.85 -40.04 -13.70
C LEU A 72 0.65 -38.56 -13.34
N SER A 73 -0.46 -38.23 -12.66
CA SER A 73 -0.76 -36.90 -12.14
C SER A 73 -0.75 -36.90 -10.64
N ASP A 74 -0.20 -35.84 -10.02
CA ASP A 74 -0.12 -35.66 -8.58
C ASP A 74 0.56 -36.84 -7.89
N ILE A 75 1.81 -37.05 -8.29
CA ILE A 75 2.59 -38.22 -7.89
C ILE A 75 2.95 -38.22 -6.39
N LEU A 76 2.93 -39.41 -5.81
CA LEU A 76 3.40 -39.69 -4.47
C LEU A 76 4.93 -39.71 -4.41
N GLY A 77 5.50 -39.67 -3.19
CA GLY A 77 6.95 -39.74 -3.00
C GLY A 77 7.59 -40.98 -3.58
N ASP A 78 6.96 -42.18 -3.48
CA ASP A 78 7.43 -43.40 -4.07
C ASP A 78 7.39 -43.39 -5.60
N GLU A 79 6.37 -42.77 -6.18
CA GLU A 79 6.25 -42.58 -7.65
C GLU A 79 7.28 -41.60 -8.19
N ASP A 80 7.63 -40.56 -7.43
CA ASP A 80 8.74 -39.65 -7.72
C ASP A 80 10.09 -40.40 -7.71
N HIS A 81 10.30 -41.23 -6.72
CA HIS A 81 11.58 -41.97 -6.56
C HIS A 81 11.77 -43.09 -7.60
N LEU A 82 10.73 -43.88 -7.82
CA LEU A 82 10.78 -45.07 -8.66
C LEU A 82 10.43 -44.83 -10.13
N GLY A 83 9.84 -43.67 -10.44
CA GLY A 83 9.43 -43.32 -11.80
C GLY A 83 10.61 -43.01 -12.71
N ASP A 84 10.38 -43.11 -14.03
CA ASP A 84 11.38 -42.88 -15.07
C ASP A 84 11.57 -41.40 -15.40
N MET A 85 10.57 -40.57 -15.10
CA MET A 85 10.61 -39.12 -15.15
C MET A 85 9.68 -38.55 -14.09
N ASP A 86 10.11 -37.49 -13.43
CA ASP A 86 9.23 -36.58 -12.72
C ASP A 86 9.34 -35.17 -13.31
N PHE A 87 8.22 -34.46 -13.42
CA PHE A 87 8.24 -33.08 -13.80
C PHE A 87 7.12 -32.29 -13.08
N LYS A 88 7.51 -31.09 -12.71
CA LYS A 88 6.66 -30.18 -11.95
C LYS A 88 6.30 -29.03 -12.85
N VAL A 89 5.00 -28.77 -13.01
CA VAL A 89 4.48 -27.72 -13.88
C VAL A 89 3.64 -26.78 -13.04
N ALA A 90 4.00 -25.52 -13.06
CA ALA A 90 3.23 -24.47 -12.42
C ALA A 90 2.79 -23.42 -13.44
N GLY A 91 1.63 -22.78 -13.20
CA GLY A 91 1.12 -21.75 -14.07
C GLY A 91 -0.30 -21.31 -13.74
N SER A 92 -0.73 -20.28 -14.47
CA SER A 92 -2.09 -19.77 -14.43
C SER A 92 -3.02 -20.55 -15.37
N ALA A 93 -4.26 -20.12 -15.49
CA ALA A 93 -5.18 -20.67 -16.49
C ALA A 93 -4.71 -20.42 -17.94
N GLN A 94 -3.94 -19.35 -18.15
CA GLN A 94 -3.49 -18.91 -19.48
C GLN A 94 -2.20 -19.59 -19.94
N GLY A 95 -1.29 -19.93 -19.01
CA GLY A 95 0.00 -20.48 -19.40
C GLY A 95 0.86 -20.98 -18.23
N ILE A 96 2.00 -21.54 -18.60
CA ILE A 96 3.00 -22.07 -17.66
C ILE A 96 3.90 -20.92 -17.21
N THR A 97 4.12 -20.82 -15.91
CA THR A 97 5.04 -19.84 -15.28
C THR A 97 6.37 -20.49 -14.86
N ALA A 98 6.38 -21.78 -14.58
CA ALA A 98 7.60 -22.52 -14.29
C ALA A 98 7.44 -24.01 -14.60
N ILE A 99 8.54 -24.62 -15.02
CA ILE A 99 8.66 -26.06 -15.19
C ILE A 99 9.98 -26.53 -14.60
N GLN A 100 9.97 -27.70 -14.00
CA GLN A 100 11.15 -28.45 -13.59
C GLN A 100 10.95 -29.90 -13.99
N MET A 101 11.96 -30.50 -14.62
CA MET A 101 11.91 -31.89 -15.06
C MET A 101 13.17 -32.59 -14.60
N ASP A 102 13.02 -33.81 -14.09
CA ASP A 102 14.09 -34.75 -13.85
C ASP A 102 13.82 -36.00 -14.70
N LEU A 103 14.72 -36.31 -15.62
CA LEU A 103 14.61 -37.43 -16.54
C LEU A 103 15.65 -38.47 -16.16
N LYS A 104 15.21 -39.67 -15.80
CA LYS A 104 16.07 -40.79 -15.34
C LYS A 104 16.34 -41.83 -16.42
N ILE A 105 15.79 -41.62 -17.65
CA ILE A 105 15.94 -42.48 -18.81
C ILE A 105 16.64 -41.73 -19.95
N GLU A 106 17.24 -42.47 -20.90
CA GLU A 106 17.89 -41.90 -22.07
C GLU A 106 16.84 -41.56 -23.14
N GLY A 107 16.50 -40.27 -23.20
CA GLY A 107 15.58 -39.74 -24.22
C GLY A 107 14.11 -39.91 -23.82
N LEU A 108 13.29 -39.08 -24.43
CA LEU A 108 11.83 -39.06 -24.26
C LEU A 108 11.19 -38.76 -25.62
N ASP A 109 10.21 -39.58 -26.01
CA ASP A 109 9.42 -39.33 -27.20
C ASP A 109 8.61 -38.03 -27.04
N TRP A 110 8.64 -37.19 -28.08
CA TRP A 110 7.89 -35.92 -28.10
C TRP A 110 6.38 -36.13 -27.94
N ALA A 111 5.84 -37.23 -28.48
CA ALA A 111 4.41 -37.54 -28.30
C ALA A 111 4.06 -37.85 -26.83
N VAL A 112 4.97 -38.46 -26.07
CA VAL A 112 4.80 -38.70 -24.64
C VAL A 112 4.87 -37.38 -23.87
N MET A 113 5.84 -36.52 -24.23
CA MET A 113 5.95 -35.19 -23.59
C MET A 113 4.72 -34.32 -23.84
N GLU A 114 4.21 -34.28 -25.08
CA GLU A 114 3.01 -33.54 -25.42
C GLU A 114 1.81 -34.02 -24.60
N LYS A 115 1.61 -35.34 -24.49
CA LYS A 115 0.57 -35.94 -23.66
C LYS A 115 0.75 -35.57 -22.19
N ALA A 116 1.98 -35.62 -21.68
CA ALA A 116 2.29 -35.29 -20.29
C ALA A 116 2.01 -33.83 -19.97
N LEU A 117 2.36 -32.92 -20.86
CA LEU A 117 2.08 -31.48 -20.72
C LEU A 117 0.58 -31.17 -20.77
N GLU A 118 -0.16 -31.83 -21.67
CA GLU A 118 -1.61 -31.65 -21.74
C GLU A 118 -2.30 -32.21 -20.47
N GLN A 119 -1.86 -33.36 -19.97
CA GLN A 119 -2.38 -33.93 -18.72
C GLN A 119 -2.04 -33.01 -17.52
N ALA A 120 -0.83 -32.44 -17.48
CA ALA A 120 -0.44 -31.44 -16.50
C ALA A 120 -1.29 -30.17 -16.58
N ARG A 121 -1.66 -29.73 -17.79
CA ARG A 121 -2.57 -28.59 -18.01
C ARG A 121 -3.93 -28.87 -17.38
N GLN A 122 -4.49 -30.05 -17.63
CA GLN A 122 -5.79 -30.45 -17.07
C GLN A 122 -5.74 -30.51 -15.54
N GLY A 123 -4.68 -31.11 -14.98
CA GLY A 123 -4.47 -31.18 -13.53
C GLY A 123 -4.32 -29.79 -12.91
N ARG A 124 -3.54 -28.91 -13.51
CA ARG A 124 -3.36 -27.52 -13.04
C ARG A 124 -4.69 -26.74 -13.05
N LEU A 125 -5.48 -26.87 -14.14
CA LEU A 125 -6.79 -26.22 -14.22
C LEU A 125 -7.78 -26.77 -13.17
N HIS A 126 -7.71 -28.08 -12.90
CA HIS A 126 -8.49 -28.70 -11.84
C HIS A 126 -8.10 -28.13 -10.46
N ILE A 127 -6.82 -28.00 -10.16
CA ILE A 127 -6.33 -27.44 -8.90
C ILE A 127 -6.77 -25.98 -8.76
N LEU A 128 -6.62 -25.15 -9.81
CA LEU A 128 -7.09 -23.76 -9.80
C LEU A 128 -8.59 -23.67 -9.50
N LYS A 129 -9.38 -24.56 -10.09
CA LYS A 129 -10.83 -24.64 -9.82
C LYS A 129 -11.09 -24.98 -8.35
N ARG A 130 -10.41 -25.99 -7.79
CA ARG A 130 -10.54 -26.36 -6.38
C ARG A 130 -10.11 -25.22 -5.45
N MET A 131 -9.00 -24.54 -5.75
CA MET A 131 -8.56 -23.37 -4.99
C MET A 131 -9.66 -22.30 -4.97
N ALA A 132 -10.28 -22.01 -6.11
CA ALA A 132 -11.37 -21.03 -6.20
C ALA A 132 -12.61 -21.44 -5.39
N GLU A 133 -13.00 -22.71 -5.46
CA GLU A 133 -14.15 -23.26 -4.74
C GLU A 133 -13.95 -23.22 -3.21
N GLU A 134 -12.77 -23.67 -2.74
CA GLU A 134 -12.48 -23.79 -1.30
C GLU A 134 -12.17 -22.42 -0.64
N THR A 135 -11.83 -21.41 -1.41
CA THR A 135 -11.54 -20.07 -0.90
C THR A 135 -12.59 -19.03 -1.27
N ALA A 136 -13.77 -19.44 -1.76
CA ALA A 136 -14.81 -18.53 -2.25
C ALA A 136 -15.26 -17.49 -1.22
N ASP A 137 -15.32 -17.83 0.06
CA ASP A 137 -15.67 -16.91 1.14
C ASP A 137 -14.55 -15.91 1.45
N ALA A 138 -13.29 -16.34 1.38
CA ALA A 138 -12.13 -15.51 1.69
C ALA A 138 -11.69 -14.64 0.49
N LEU A 139 -11.80 -15.17 -0.73
CA LEU A 139 -11.39 -14.57 -2.00
C LEU A 139 -12.54 -14.62 -3.02
N PRO A 140 -13.60 -13.81 -2.85
CA PRO A 140 -14.73 -13.79 -3.77
C PRO A 140 -14.30 -13.52 -5.20
N GLY A 141 -14.78 -14.32 -6.14
CA GLY A 141 -14.40 -14.22 -7.55
C GLY A 141 -13.00 -14.72 -7.87
N PHE A 142 -12.30 -15.32 -6.90
CA PHE A 142 -10.93 -15.83 -7.01
C PHE A 142 -9.94 -14.78 -7.54
N VAL A 143 -10.05 -13.59 -6.97
CA VAL A 143 -9.17 -12.44 -7.24
C VAL A 143 -8.51 -11.96 -5.94
N PRO A 144 -7.38 -11.27 -6.01
CA PRO A 144 -6.77 -10.66 -4.83
C PRO A 144 -7.74 -9.72 -4.12
N ARG A 145 -7.64 -9.62 -2.79
CA ARG A 145 -8.39 -8.61 -2.03
C ARG A 145 -8.14 -7.22 -2.60
N ALA A 146 -9.17 -6.40 -2.67
CA ALA A 146 -9.08 -5.04 -3.23
C ALA A 146 -8.18 -4.10 -2.41
N ASP A 147 -8.03 -4.39 -1.12
CA ASP A 147 -7.16 -3.64 -0.20
C ASP A 147 -6.26 -4.63 0.56
N LEU A 148 -5.12 -4.12 1.02
CA LEU A 148 -4.23 -4.87 1.90
C LEU A 148 -4.97 -5.28 3.19
N SER A 149 -4.58 -6.41 3.78
CA SER A 149 -5.06 -6.82 5.10
C SER A 149 -4.93 -5.68 6.12
N GLU A 150 -5.85 -5.56 7.06
CA GLU A 150 -5.81 -4.51 8.10
C GLU A 150 -4.51 -4.53 8.89
N ASN A 151 -3.95 -5.71 9.09
CA ASN A 151 -2.69 -5.92 9.81
C ASN A 151 -1.44 -5.84 8.91
N ALA A 152 -1.61 -5.64 7.60
CA ALA A 152 -0.48 -5.51 6.69
C ALA A 152 0.22 -4.15 6.87
N PRO A 153 1.56 -4.12 6.79
CA PRO A 153 2.29 -2.87 6.68
C PRO A 153 1.79 -2.05 5.48
N ARG A 154 1.74 -0.74 5.65
CA ARG A 154 1.25 0.18 4.61
C ARG A 154 2.30 1.22 4.29
N ILE A 155 2.33 1.59 3.02
CA ILE A 155 3.18 2.65 2.51
C ILE A 155 2.26 3.65 1.80
N ALA A 156 2.43 4.93 2.12
CA ALA A 156 1.80 6.01 1.38
C ALA A 156 2.83 7.02 0.93
N VAL A 157 2.58 7.63 -0.21
CA VAL A 157 3.35 8.76 -0.72
C VAL A 157 2.47 10.00 -0.62
N VAL A 158 2.94 11.00 0.10
CA VAL A 158 2.32 12.33 0.20
C VAL A 158 3.25 13.31 -0.48
N TRP A 159 2.71 14.09 -1.41
CA TRP A 159 3.49 15.14 -2.06
C TRP A 159 3.33 16.44 -1.29
N ILE A 160 4.42 16.98 -0.81
CA ILE A 160 4.49 18.28 -0.13
C ILE A 160 5.29 19.26 -0.98
N LYS A 161 5.01 20.55 -0.82
CA LYS A 161 5.80 21.55 -1.53
C LYS A 161 7.24 21.59 -0.99
N PRO A 162 8.25 21.78 -1.85
CA PRO A 162 9.66 21.81 -1.42
C PRO A 162 9.98 22.86 -0.34
N ASP A 163 9.30 23.98 -0.31
CA ASP A 163 9.45 25.02 0.72
C ASP A 163 8.92 24.57 2.09
N ARG A 164 7.97 23.60 2.13
CA ARG A 164 7.41 23.01 3.36
C ARG A 164 8.22 21.85 3.93
N ILE A 165 9.23 21.35 3.20
CA ILE A 165 10.11 20.26 3.70
C ILE A 165 10.78 20.68 5.01
N ARG A 166 11.19 21.96 5.12
CA ARG A 166 11.83 22.48 6.34
C ARG A 166 10.89 22.48 7.55
N ASP A 167 9.62 22.74 7.34
CA ASP A 167 8.59 22.72 8.39
C ASP A 167 8.35 21.29 8.86
N LEU A 168 8.25 20.33 7.94
CA LEU A 168 8.12 18.91 8.26
C LEU A 168 9.35 18.37 9.01
N ILE A 169 10.54 18.71 8.58
CA ILE A 169 11.77 18.29 9.28
C ILE A 169 11.87 18.98 10.65
N GLY A 170 11.62 20.28 10.69
CA GLY A 170 11.76 21.12 11.88
C GLY A 170 13.20 21.32 12.33
N PRO A 171 13.45 22.19 13.31
CA PRO A 171 14.81 22.47 13.82
C PRO A 171 15.51 21.21 14.31
N GLY A 172 16.63 20.84 13.65
CA GLY A 172 17.40 19.64 13.97
C GLY A 172 16.61 18.32 13.83
N GLY A 173 15.55 18.28 13.00
CA GLY A 173 14.72 17.11 12.79
C GLY A 173 13.72 16.82 13.91
N LYS A 174 13.39 17.80 14.74
CA LYS A 174 12.55 17.62 15.94
C LYS A 174 11.10 17.30 15.57
N VAL A 175 10.55 17.95 14.53
CA VAL A 175 9.16 17.77 14.12
C VAL A 175 8.93 16.38 13.55
N ILE A 176 9.73 15.99 12.55
CA ILE A 176 9.59 14.66 11.91
C ILE A 176 9.83 13.52 12.90
N ARG A 177 10.78 13.65 13.83
CA ARG A 177 10.97 12.66 14.91
C ARG A 177 9.78 12.62 15.85
N GLY A 178 9.19 13.75 16.23
CA GLY A 178 8.00 13.81 17.06
C GLY A 178 6.80 13.11 16.41
N ILE A 179 6.59 13.28 15.10
CA ILE A 179 5.58 12.57 14.33
C ILE A 179 5.84 11.06 14.37
N GLN A 180 7.08 10.62 14.09
CA GLN A 180 7.45 9.20 14.10
C GLN A 180 7.28 8.57 15.51
N GLU A 181 7.70 9.24 16.56
CA GLU A 181 7.55 8.76 17.95
C GLU A 181 6.08 8.68 18.38
N THR A 182 5.27 9.66 17.98
CA THR A 182 3.84 9.72 18.35
C THR A 182 3.00 8.68 17.61
N THR A 183 3.39 8.36 16.37
CA THR A 183 2.60 7.47 15.51
C THR A 183 3.14 6.05 15.46
N GLY A 184 4.45 5.87 15.65
CA GLY A 184 5.14 4.60 15.39
C GLY A 184 5.39 4.34 13.90
N ALA A 185 5.07 5.30 13.02
CA ALA A 185 5.41 5.22 11.59
C ALA A 185 6.82 5.74 11.33
N LYS A 186 7.45 5.30 10.23
CA LYS A 186 8.65 5.92 9.69
C LYS A 186 8.27 6.90 8.57
N VAL A 187 8.84 8.09 8.59
CA VAL A 187 8.61 9.13 7.58
C VAL A 187 9.94 9.45 6.92
N ASP A 188 9.96 9.44 5.60
CA ASP A 188 11.13 9.77 4.77
C ASP A 188 10.71 10.82 3.73
N VAL A 189 11.49 11.88 3.56
CA VAL A 189 11.17 12.95 2.61
C VAL A 189 12.42 13.29 1.80
N ASP A 190 12.27 13.39 0.50
CA ASP A 190 13.31 13.80 -0.42
C ASP A 190 13.19 15.29 -0.83
N ASP A 191 14.21 15.80 -1.51
CA ASP A 191 14.30 17.19 -1.94
C ASP A 191 13.22 17.59 -2.96
N SER A 192 12.56 16.64 -3.60
CA SER A 192 11.45 16.88 -4.53
C SER A 192 10.11 17.13 -3.82
N GLY A 193 10.05 16.88 -2.51
CA GLY A 193 8.83 16.92 -1.71
C GLY A 193 8.06 15.60 -1.68
N ARG A 194 8.63 14.52 -2.18
CA ARG A 194 8.06 13.18 -2.05
C ARG A 194 8.27 12.69 -0.63
N CYS A 195 7.19 12.68 0.14
CA CYS A 195 7.17 12.20 1.53
C CYS A 195 6.61 10.78 1.56
N MET A 196 7.44 9.80 1.92
CA MET A 196 7.06 8.40 2.07
C MET A 196 6.79 8.08 3.53
N ILE A 197 5.62 7.52 3.82
CA ILE A 197 5.21 7.12 5.16
C ILE A 197 5.10 5.60 5.18
N PHE A 198 5.86 4.95 6.06
CA PHE A 198 5.87 3.51 6.30
C PHE A 198 5.21 3.24 7.65
N ALA A 199 4.05 2.61 7.63
CA ALA A 199 3.26 2.35 8.83
C ALA A 199 3.00 0.83 9.02
N PRO A 200 2.97 0.32 10.27
CA PRO A 200 2.72 -1.08 10.54
C PRO A 200 1.29 -1.52 10.23
N ASN A 201 0.32 -0.58 10.16
CA ASN A 201 -1.08 -0.83 9.87
C ASN A 201 -1.77 0.43 9.34
N ARG A 202 -3.06 0.30 8.97
CA ARG A 202 -3.86 1.39 8.40
C ARG A 202 -4.07 2.56 9.36
N GLU A 203 -4.37 2.28 10.62
CA GLU A 203 -4.64 3.30 11.64
C GLU A 203 -3.42 4.22 11.84
N THR A 204 -2.26 3.61 12.02
CA THR A 204 -0.98 4.33 12.12
C THR A 204 -0.69 5.17 10.89
N LEU A 205 -0.97 4.62 9.68
CA LEU A 205 -0.78 5.36 8.44
C LEU A 205 -1.63 6.64 8.42
N LEU A 206 -2.94 6.50 8.63
CA LEU A 206 -3.87 7.64 8.59
C LEU A 206 -3.53 8.71 9.63
N LYS A 207 -3.17 8.28 10.84
CA LYS A 207 -2.72 9.21 11.90
C LYS A 207 -1.45 9.97 11.49
N CYS A 208 -0.48 9.27 10.91
CA CYS A 208 0.76 9.88 10.46
C CYS A 208 0.54 10.84 9.28
N GLN A 209 -0.29 10.45 8.30
CA GLN A 209 -0.67 11.32 7.18
C GLN A 209 -1.31 12.61 7.68
N GLY A 210 -2.29 12.52 8.59
CA GLY A 210 -2.93 13.70 9.18
C GLY A 210 -1.95 14.63 9.87
N MET A 211 -0.97 14.11 10.62
CA MET A 211 0.06 14.93 11.26
C MET A 211 1.04 15.57 10.25
N VAL A 212 1.39 14.86 9.17
CA VAL A 212 2.20 15.42 8.08
C VAL A 212 1.44 16.52 7.36
N GLU A 213 0.17 16.30 7.03
CA GLU A 213 -0.68 17.29 6.38
C GLU A 213 -0.87 18.54 7.27
N GLU A 214 -1.10 18.36 8.57
CA GLU A 214 -1.26 19.47 9.52
C GLU A 214 -0.05 20.40 9.55
N VAL A 215 1.16 19.85 9.48
CA VAL A 215 2.42 20.63 9.50
C VAL A 215 2.74 21.25 8.14
N THR A 216 2.30 20.62 7.05
CA THR A 216 2.66 21.02 5.67
C THR A 216 1.55 21.74 4.92
N GLN A 217 0.33 21.84 5.50
CA GLN A 217 -0.78 22.54 4.85
C GLN A 217 -0.50 24.05 4.70
N GLU A 218 -1.12 24.60 3.69
CA GLU A 218 -1.06 26.02 3.38
C GLU A 218 -2.43 26.67 3.53
N ALA A 219 -2.40 27.96 3.78
CA ALA A 219 -3.62 28.74 3.79
C ALA A 219 -4.18 28.88 2.36
N GLU A 220 -5.40 28.42 2.16
CA GLU A 220 -6.13 28.56 0.90
C GLU A 220 -6.95 29.85 0.91
N ILE A 221 -6.79 30.65 -0.13
CA ILE A 221 -7.57 31.90 -0.29
C ILE A 221 -9.05 31.56 -0.37
N GLY A 222 -9.86 32.27 0.39
CA GLY A 222 -11.31 32.07 0.46
C GLY A 222 -11.77 31.03 1.49
N ARG A 223 -10.89 30.23 2.08
CA ARG A 223 -11.25 29.21 3.08
C ARG A 223 -11.37 29.78 4.49
N LEU A 224 -12.27 29.16 5.27
CA LEU A 224 -12.49 29.48 6.68
C LEU A 224 -11.58 28.66 7.58
N TYR A 225 -11.02 29.29 8.62
CA TYR A 225 -10.16 28.69 9.62
C TYR A 225 -10.59 29.11 11.02
N VAL A 226 -10.53 28.20 11.99
CA VAL A 226 -10.57 28.55 13.40
C VAL A 226 -9.13 28.69 13.86
N GLY A 227 -8.71 29.92 14.14
CA GLY A 227 -7.34 30.20 14.54
C GLY A 227 -7.27 30.74 15.96
N LYS A 228 -6.09 30.61 16.59
CA LYS A 228 -5.82 31.11 17.93
C LYS A 228 -5.01 32.39 17.89
N VAL A 229 -5.50 33.43 18.61
CA VAL A 229 -4.82 34.71 18.72
C VAL A 229 -3.51 34.52 19.51
N LYS A 230 -2.37 34.73 18.85
CA LYS A 230 -1.02 34.59 19.45
C LYS A 230 -0.49 35.87 20.00
N LYS A 231 -0.73 36.98 19.29
CA LYS A 231 -0.21 38.29 19.66
C LYS A 231 -1.11 39.41 19.16
N ILE A 232 -1.29 40.42 19.98
CA ILE A 232 -2.04 41.65 19.64
C ILE A 232 -1.08 42.81 19.43
N THR A 233 -1.40 43.66 18.46
CA THR A 233 -0.70 44.89 18.10
C THR A 233 -1.71 46.02 17.86
N ASP A 234 -1.25 47.26 17.82
CA ASP A 234 -2.13 48.44 17.60
C ASP A 234 -2.85 48.37 16.24
N PHE A 235 -2.33 47.65 15.23
CA PHE A 235 -2.90 47.57 13.89
C PHE A 235 -3.63 46.23 13.62
N GLY A 236 -3.64 45.27 14.55
CA GLY A 236 -4.30 43.99 14.33
C GLY A 236 -3.81 42.88 15.25
N ALA A 237 -4.32 41.68 15.03
CA ALA A 237 -3.93 40.47 15.73
C ALA A 237 -3.21 39.47 14.81
N PHE A 238 -2.20 38.81 15.32
CA PHE A 238 -1.60 37.63 14.67
C PHE A 238 -2.35 36.40 15.15
N VAL A 239 -2.95 35.69 14.22
CA VAL A 239 -3.80 34.51 14.47
C VAL A 239 -3.13 33.30 13.86
N GLU A 240 -2.77 32.34 14.69
CA GLU A 240 -2.26 31.04 14.25
C GLU A 240 -3.41 30.21 13.72
N ILE A 241 -3.41 29.93 12.43
CA ILE A 241 -4.42 29.11 11.74
C ILE A 241 -4.00 27.64 11.61
N PHE A 242 -2.71 27.38 11.65
CA PHE A 242 -2.09 26.06 11.75
C PHE A 242 -0.88 26.14 12.67
N PRO A 243 -0.39 25.03 13.25
CA PRO A 243 0.81 25.01 14.04
C PRO A 243 2.00 25.67 13.31
N GLY A 244 2.51 26.78 13.87
CA GLY A 244 3.62 27.54 13.29
C GLY A 244 3.28 28.44 12.10
N THR A 245 2.01 28.58 11.73
CA THR A 245 1.57 29.43 10.61
C THR A 245 0.60 30.50 11.09
N ASP A 246 1.09 31.75 11.14
CA ASP A 246 0.34 32.90 11.61
C ASP A 246 -0.17 33.75 10.42
N GLY A 247 -1.40 34.24 10.51
CA GLY A 247 -1.93 35.23 9.60
C GLY A 247 -2.23 36.56 10.32
N LEU A 248 -2.13 37.67 9.59
CA LEU A 248 -2.49 38.99 10.07
C LEU A 248 -3.98 39.25 9.93
N LEU A 249 -4.67 39.38 11.03
CA LEU A 249 -6.03 39.88 11.15
C LEU A 249 -5.97 41.38 11.46
N HIS A 250 -6.02 42.22 10.38
CA HIS A 250 -5.95 43.68 10.54
C HIS A 250 -7.16 44.21 11.28
N ILE A 251 -7.01 45.32 12.04
CA ILE A 251 -8.09 45.93 12.85
C ILE A 251 -9.34 46.26 12.03
N SER A 252 -9.21 46.62 10.73
CA SER A 252 -10.36 46.89 9.81
C SER A 252 -11.11 45.61 9.40
N GLU A 253 -10.54 44.43 9.64
CA GLU A 253 -11.10 43.14 9.26
C GLU A 253 -11.69 42.36 10.48
N LEU A 254 -11.63 42.94 11.68
CA LEU A 254 -12.13 42.34 12.92
C LEU A 254 -13.66 42.32 13.04
N ALA A 255 -14.33 43.38 12.60
CA ALA A 255 -15.80 43.52 12.62
C ALA A 255 -16.29 44.44 11.54
N GLU A 256 -17.61 44.48 11.30
CA GLU A 256 -18.25 45.38 10.36
C GLU A 256 -18.22 46.83 10.85
N ARG A 257 -18.34 47.06 12.18
CA ARG A 257 -18.24 48.38 12.80
C ARG A 257 -16.78 48.80 12.99
N ARG A 258 -16.52 50.10 12.97
CA ARG A 258 -15.20 50.64 13.30
C ARG A 258 -14.84 50.33 14.76
N ILE A 259 -13.69 49.70 14.98
CA ILE A 259 -13.17 49.34 16.29
C ILE A 259 -12.06 50.31 16.68
N ALA A 260 -12.05 50.70 17.95
CA ALA A 260 -11.04 51.61 18.46
C ALA A 260 -9.74 50.92 18.87
N LYS A 261 -9.87 49.72 19.48
CA LYS A 261 -8.75 48.87 19.89
C LYS A 261 -9.03 47.41 19.57
N VAL A 262 -7.99 46.67 19.25
CA VAL A 262 -8.09 45.23 18.92
C VAL A 262 -8.60 44.42 20.11
N GLU A 263 -8.23 44.80 21.32
CA GLU A 263 -8.63 44.18 22.59
C GLU A 263 -10.13 44.28 22.88
N ASP A 264 -10.84 45.20 22.20
CA ASP A 264 -12.30 45.32 22.37
C ASP A 264 -13.04 44.13 21.67
N VAL A 265 -12.34 43.32 20.86
CA VAL A 265 -12.93 42.24 20.06
C VAL A 265 -12.30 40.87 20.34
N CYS A 266 -11.00 40.83 20.57
CA CYS A 266 -10.28 39.57 20.88
C CYS A 266 -9.09 39.85 21.80
N VAL A 267 -8.73 38.84 22.60
CA VAL A 267 -7.54 38.84 23.46
C VAL A 267 -6.60 37.69 23.11
N GLU A 268 -5.35 37.78 23.55
CA GLU A 268 -4.37 36.70 23.32
C GLU A 268 -4.89 35.40 23.96
N GLY A 269 -4.87 34.32 23.17
CA GLY A 269 -5.37 33.00 23.52
C GLY A 269 -6.77 32.69 23.05
N ASP A 270 -7.54 33.67 22.55
CA ASP A 270 -8.88 33.45 22.03
C ASP A 270 -8.86 32.64 20.72
N GLU A 271 -9.88 31.81 20.52
CA GLU A 271 -10.18 31.17 19.26
C GLU A 271 -11.10 32.06 18.42
N VAL A 272 -10.71 32.36 17.22
CA VAL A 272 -11.44 33.23 16.30
C VAL A 272 -11.64 32.56 14.96
N LEU A 273 -12.87 32.65 14.44
CA LEU A 273 -13.15 32.23 13.06
C LEU A 273 -12.69 33.31 12.11
N VAL A 274 -11.84 32.94 11.15
CA VAL A 274 -11.26 33.85 10.17
C VAL A 274 -11.31 33.26 8.76
N LYS A 275 -11.45 34.13 7.75
CA LYS A 275 -11.35 33.75 6.33
C LYS A 275 -10.01 34.22 5.80
N CYS A 276 -9.33 33.36 5.05
CA CYS A 276 -8.12 33.76 4.34
C CYS A 276 -8.50 34.60 3.13
N LEU A 277 -8.08 35.87 3.14
CA LEU A 277 -8.34 36.79 2.03
C LEU A 277 -7.28 36.73 0.95
N ASP A 278 -6.02 36.56 1.35
CA ASP A 278 -4.88 36.64 0.46
C ASP A 278 -3.65 36.00 1.09
N VAL A 279 -2.76 35.45 0.25
CA VAL A 279 -1.44 34.96 0.65
C VAL A 279 -0.44 35.60 -0.30
N ASP A 280 0.40 36.49 0.21
CA ASP A 280 1.35 37.19 -0.61
C ASP A 280 2.51 36.24 -1.06
N PRO A 281 3.31 36.63 -2.10
CA PRO A 281 4.42 35.82 -2.59
C PRO A 281 5.52 35.58 -1.53
N SER A 282 5.53 36.31 -0.41
CA SER A 282 6.44 36.12 0.73
C SER A 282 5.85 35.19 1.79
N GLY A 283 4.66 34.60 1.56
CA GLY A 283 3.97 33.69 2.47
C GLY A 283 3.19 34.39 3.59
N LYS A 284 3.01 35.71 3.57
CA LYS A 284 2.21 36.41 4.58
C LYS A 284 0.72 36.27 4.28
N ILE A 285 -0.01 35.79 5.28
CA ILE A 285 -1.43 35.47 5.19
C ILE A 285 -2.24 36.66 5.72
N ARG A 286 -3.21 37.11 4.94
CA ARG A 286 -4.18 38.13 5.35
C ARG A 286 -5.52 37.49 5.70
N LEU A 287 -5.98 37.74 6.92
CA LEU A 287 -7.18 37.16 7.47
C LEU A 287 -8.29 38.21 7.67
N SER A 288 -9.55 37.78 7.62
CA SER A 288 -10.73 38.59 7.89
C SER A 288 -11.73 37.81 8.75
N ARG A 289 -12.00 38.31 9.94
CA ARG A 289 -13.10 37.82 10.79
C ARG A 289 -14.44 38.33 10.25
N ARG A 290 -14.48 39.56 9.76
CA ARG A 290 -15.68 40.17 9.14
C ARG A 290 -16.21 39.31 7.98
N ALA A 291 -15.33 38.91 7.06
CA ALA A 291 -15.72 38.07 5.92
C ALA A 291 -16.15 36.68 6.37
N ALA A 292 -15.54 36.12 7.42
CA ALA A 292 -15.91 34.81 7.98
C ALA A 292 -17.30 34.84 8.61
N LEU A 293 -17.65 35.89 9.35
CA LEU A 293 -18.96 36.06 9.99
C LEU A 293 -20.07 36.32 8.95
N ALA A 294 -19.80 37.06 7.88
CA ALA A 294 -20.77 37.29 6.80
C ALA A 294 -21.18 35.98 6.11
N GLU A 295 -20.25 35.05 5.92
CA GLU A 295 -20.50 33.75 5.27
C GLU A 295 -21.25 32.74 6.17
N GLN A 296 -21.24 32.91 7.50
CA GLN A 296 -22.03 32.10 8.43
C GLN A 296 -23.53 32.49 8.47
N ILE A 297 -23.88 33.64 7.92
CA ILE A 297 -25.25 34.19 7.97
C ILE A 297 -26.05 33.83 6.70
N GLU A 298 -25.39 33.39 5.64
CA GLU A 298 -26.00 32.79 4.43
C GLU A 298 -26.17 31.26 4.59
#